data_07a76ca2fab67438069bf09d42b02512
#
_entry.id   07a76ca2fab67438069bf09d42b02512
#
_cell.length_a   1.000
_cell.length_b   1.000
_cell.length_c   1.000
_cell.angle_alpha   90.00
_cell.angle_beta   90.00
_cell.angle_gamma   90.00
#
_symmetry.space_group_name_H-M   'P 1'
#
loop_
_entity.id
_entity.type
_entity.pdbx_description
1 polymer ?
#
loop_
_entity_poly.entity_id
_entity_poly.type
_entity_poly.pdbx_seq_one_letter_code
_entity_poly.pdbx_strand_id
1 'polypeptide(L)'
;MRGHGFASAARSIIEVVRLSVYLPRNARVQMNAMRMGGKPKPLSKGEIAARAAGYRPHSHETWRAWQYWATRAGCGDMIGEPHDHAQKR
;
A
#
# COMPACT_ATOMS: atom_id res chain seq x y z
N MET A 1 17.89 4.91 -10.00
CA MET A 1 17.33 3.54 -9.92
C MET A 1 16.95 2.94 -11.27
N ARG A 2 17.38 3.55 -12.35
CA ARG A 2 17.01 3.09 -13.70
C ARG A 2 17.49 1.66 -13.92
N GLY A 3 16.56 0.78 -14.32
CA GLY A 3 16.87 -0.62 -14.57
C GLY A 3 16.99 -1.50 -13.33
N HIS A 4 16.76 -0.93 -12.13
CA HIS A 4 16.93 -1.67 -10.87
C HIS A 4 15.65 -1.88 -10.08
N GLY A 5 14.56 -1.25 -10.48
CA GLY A 5 13.31 -1.33 -9.74
C GLY A 5 12.90 0.03 -9.20
N PHE A 6 12.41 0.05 -7.96
CA PHE A 6 11.94 1.30 -7.37
C PHE A 6 12.38 1.42 -5.91
N ALA A 7 12.29 2.64 -5.39
CA ALA A 7 12.46 2.93 -3.97
C ALA A 7 11.19 3.58 -3.45
N SER A 8 10.83 3.32 -2.21
CA SER A 8 9.64 3.89 -1.61
C SER A 8 9.92 4.39 -0.20
N ALA A 9 9.13 5.35 0.24
CA ALA A 9 9.21 5.89 1.59
C ALA A 9 7.79 6.21 2.07
N ALA A 10 7.58 6.08 3.37
CA ALA A 10 6.30 6.36 4.00
C ALA A 10 6.53 6.69 5.47
N ARG A 11 5.43 6.99 6.18
CA ARG A 11 5.52 7.41 7.59
C ARG A 11 5.75 6.26 8.56
N SER A 12 5.49 5.02 8.13
CA SER A 12 5.67 3.85 8.98
C SER A 12 6.08 2.66 8.15
N ILE A 13 6.59 1.63 8.81
CA ILE A 13 6.94 0.36 8.15
C ILE A 13 5.71 -0.27 7.52
N ILE A 14 4.56 -0.23 8.21
CA ILE A 14 3.32 -0.79 7.68
C ILE A 14 2.94 -0.11 6.36
N GLU A 15 3.00 1.21 6.33
CA GLU A 15 2.66 1.97 5.12
C GLU A 15 3.66 1.73 3.99
N VAL A 16 4.96 1.65 4.29
CA VAL A 16 5.96 1.44 3.24
C VAL A 16 5.87 0.04 2.65
N VAL A 17 5.57 -0.97 3.46
CA VAL A 17 5.36 -2.33 2.96
C VAL A 17 4.09 -2.37 2.10
N ARG A 18 3.01 -1.75 2.55
CA ARG A 18 1.77 -1.69 1.79
C ARG A 18 1.99 -1.03 0.44
N LEU A 19 2.67 0.10 0.42
CA LEU A 19 3.00 0.80 -0.83
C LEU A 19 3.82 -0.09 -1.75
N SER A 20 4.81 -0.79 -1.20
CA SER A 20 5.71 -1.65 -1.98
C SER A 20 5.01 -2.88 -2.54
N VAL A 21 3.97 -3.38 -1.87
CA VAL A 21 3.17 -4.49 -2.37
C VAL A 21 2.20 -4.04 -3.47
N TYR A 22 1.53 -2.91 -3.26
CA TYR A 22 0.50 -2.47 -4.19
C TYR A 22 1.03 -1.78 -5.45
N LEU A 23 2.19 -1.13 -5.38
CA LEU A 23 2.73 -0.42 -6.54
C LEU A 23 2.95 -1.35 -7.74
N PRO A 24 3.61 -2.51 -7.61
CA PRO A 24 3.76 -3.44 -8.73
C PRO A 24 2.42 -3.99 -9.22
N ARG A 25 1.48 -4.26 -8.32
CA ARG A 25 0.15 -4.75 -8.68
C ARG A 25 -0.60 -3.73 -9.52
N ASN A 26 -0.59 -2.48 -9.09
CA ASN A 26 -1.27 -1.40 -9.82
C ASN A 26 -0.63 -1.16 -11.17
N ALA A 27 0.70 -1.22 -11.24
CA ALA A 27 1.40 -1.09 -12.51
C ALA A 27 1.01 -2.20 -13.48
N ARG A 28 0.88 -3.43 -13.00
CA ARG A 28 0.47 -4.56 -13.82
C ARG A 28 -0.95 -4.39 -14.35
N VAL A 29 -1.86 -3.95 -13.49
CA VAL A 29 -3.25 -3.69 -13.90
C VAL A 29 -3.29 -2.60 -14.98
N GLN A 30 -2.54 -1.53 -14.78
CA GLN A 30 -2.48 -0.45 -15.76
C GLN A 30 -1.92 -0.92 -17.10
N MET A 31 -0.85 -1.70 -17.08
CA MET A 31 -0.27 -2.23 -18.31
C MET A 31 -1.23 -3.15 -19.03
N ASN A 32 -1.96 -4.00 -18.29
CA ASN A 32 -2.96 -4.87 -18.90
C ASN A 32 -4.09 -4.07 -19.54
N ALA A 33 -4.56 -3.02 -18.89
CA ALA A 33 -5.58 -2.14 -19.45
C ALA A 33 -5.10 -1.47 -20.75
N MET A 34 -3.85 -1.02 -20.77
CA MET A 34 -3.27 -0.42 -21.97
C MET A 34 -3.13 -1.42 -23.12
N ARG A 35 -2.75 -2.66 -22.82
CA ARG A 35 -2.65 -3.72 -23.82
C ARG A 35 -4.00 -4.07 -24.43
N MET A 36 -5.06 -3.87 -23.67
CA MET A 36 -6.43 -4.07 -24.16
C MET A 36 -6.98 -2.87 -24.93
N GLY A 37 -6.16 -1.86 -25.17
CA GLY A 37 -6.56 -0.67 -25.90
C GLY A 37 -7.15 0.43 -25.02
N GLY A 38 -7.15 0.26 -23.71
CA GLY A 38 -7.65 1.27 -22.79
C GLY A 38 -6.67 2.41 -22.58
N LYS A 39 -7.22 3.56 -22.18
CA LYS A 39 -6.41 4.70 -21.80
C LYS A 39 -6.57 4.93 -20.30
N PRO A 40 -5.49 4.90 -19.51
CA PRO A 40 -5.61 5.15 -18.07
C PRO A 40 -6.20 6.53 -17.82
N LYS A 41 -7.17 6.58 -16.91
CA LYS A 41 -7.78 7.84 -16.49
C LYS A 41 -7.36 8.10 -15.04
N PRO A 42 -6.47 9.07 -14.81
CA PRO A 42 -6.05 9.35 -13.44
C PRO A 42 -7.18 9.92 -12.60
N LEU A 43 -7.08 9.74 -11.30
CA LEU A 43 -8.02 10.34 -10.36
C LEU A 43 -7.90 11.87 -10.44
N SER A 44 -9.04 12.55 -10.33
CA SER A 44 -9.09 14.00 -10.25
C SER A 44 -8.53 14.48 -8.91
N LYS A 45 -8.22 15.79 -8.84
CA LYS A 45 -7.78 16.38 -7.57
C LYS A 45 -8.82 16.20 -6.45
N GLY A 46 -10.11 16.32 -6.80
CA GLY A 46 -11.20 16.13 -5.84
C GLY A 46 -11.28 14.68 -5.35
N GLU A 47 -11.13 13.74 -6.25
CA GLU A 47 -11.14 12.31 -5.89
C GLU A 47 -9.96 11.96 -4.99
N ILE A 48 -8.78 12.50 -5.29
CA ILE A 48 -7.58 12.29 -4.47
C ILE A 48 -7.80 12.88 -3.07
N ALA A 49 -8.34 14.09 -2.98
CA ALA A 49 -8.62 14.74 -1.71
C ALA A 49 -9.64 13.96 -0.88
N ALA A 50 -10.69 13.44 -1.52
CA ALA A 50 -11.71 12.67 -0.84
C ALA A 50 -11.14 11.37 -0.26
N ARG A 51 -10.29 10.68 -1.02
CA ARG A 51 -9.65 9.48 -0.52
C ARG A 51 -8.68 9.79 0.64
N ALA A 52 -7.92 10.85 0.52
CA ALA A 52 -6.99 11.26 1.58
C ALA A 52 -7.73 11.59 2.88
N ALA A 53 -8.89 12.26 2.77
CA ALA A 53 -9.70 12.60 3.94
C ALA A 53 -10.25 11.36 4.65
N GLY A 54 -10.55 10.30 3.90
CA GLY A 54 -11.05 9.05 4.46
C GLY A 54 -9.97 8.05 4.83
N TYR A 55 -8.72 8.38 4.59
CA TYR A 55 -7.63 7.44 4.83
C TYR A 55 -7.36 7.23 6.33
N ARG A 56 -7.22 5.99 6.72
CA ARG A 56 -6.92 5.57 8.10
C ARG A 56 -5.73 4.63 8.09
N PRO A 57 -4.50 5.15 8.33
CA PRO A 57 -3.28 4.34 8.23
C PRO A 57 -3.21 3.16 9.20
N HIS A 58 -3.92 3.25 10.30
CA HIS A 58 -3.96 2.20 11.32
C HIS A 58 -5.31 1.51 11.39
N SER A 59 -6.03 1.47 10.26
CA SER A 59 -7.33 0.80 10.18
C SER A 59 -7.18 -0.71 10.34
N HIS A 60 -8.30 -1.36 10.67
CA HIS A 60 -8.35 -2.82 10.76
C HIS A 60 -7.93 -3.49 9.44
N GLU A 61 -8.31 -2.91 8.32
CA GLU A 61 -7.91 -3.43 6.99
C GLU A 61 -6.40 -3.37 6.80
N THR A 62 -5.79 -2.26 7.18
CA THR A 62 -4.34 -2.10 7.09
C THR A 62 -3.64 -3.13 7.97
N TRP A 63 -4.13 -3.32 9.19
CA TRP A 63 -3.56 -4.31 10.11
C TRP A 63 -3.68 -5.74 9.57
N ARG A 64 -4.83 -6.10 9.02
CA ARG A 64 -5.03 -7.44 8.47
C ARG A 64 -4.03 -7.76 7.36
N ALA A 65 -3.83 -6.83 6.45
CA ALA A 65 -2.86 -7.00 5.37
C ALA A 65 -1.45 -7.13 5.93
N TRP A 66 -1.08 -6.28 6.86
CA TRP A 66 0.22 -6.29 7.53
C TRP A 66 0.48 -7.65 8.21
N GLN A 67 -0.48 -8.12 8.98
CA GLN A 67 -0.40 -9.39 9.67
C GLN A 67 -0.24 -10.55 8.69
N TYR A 68 -0.97 -10.53 7.59
CA TYR A 68 -0.88 -11.55 6.57
C TYR A 68 0.52 -11.60 5.95
N TRP A 69 1.04 -10.44 5.56
CA TRP A 69 2.37 -10.38 4.95
C TRP A 69 3.47 -10.77 5.92
N ALA A 70 3.38 -10.34 7.17
CA ALA A 70 4.35 -10.70 8.20
C ALA A 70 4.35 -12.21 8.45
N THR A 71 3.17 -12.81 8.53
CA THR A 71 3.03 -14.26 8.71
C THR A 71 3.64 -15.02 7.55
N ARG A 72 3.36 -14.57 6.32
CA ARG A 72 3.94 -15.18 5.12
C ARG A 72 5.45 -15.09 5.09
N ALA A 73 6.01 -14.04 5.64
CA ALA A 73 7.46 -13.84 5.71
C ALA A 73 8.11 -14.55 6.89
N GLY A 74 7.32 -15.21 7.74
CA GLY A 74 7.84 -15.90 8.92
C GLY A 74 8.12 -14.97 10.10
N CYS A 75 7.55 -13.77 10.10
CA CYS A 75 7.79 -12.73 11.10
C CYS A 75 6.52 -12.38 11.91
N GLY A 76 5.52 -13.25 11.91
CA GLY A 76 4.25 -12.96 12.55
C GLY A 76 4.33 -12.67 14.04
N ASP A 77 5.30 -13.25 14.71
CA ASP A 77 5.53 -13.04 16.14
C ASP A 77 6.26 -11.73 16.47
N MET A 78 6.72 -11.02 15.45
CA MET A 78 7.53 -9.80 15.62
C MET A 78 6.73 -8.50 15.51
N ILE A 79 5.45 -8.58 15.13
CA ILE A 79 4.68 -7.39 14.75
C ILE A 79 3.85 -6.77 15.88
N GLY A 80 3.76 -7.43 17.04
CA GLY A 80 3.01 -6.92 18.17
C GLY A 80 1.50 -7.01 17.99
N GLU A 81 0.76 -6.20 18.72
CA GLU A 81 -0.69 -6.18 18.71
C GLU A 81 -1.21 -4.96 17.94
N PRO A 82 -2.46 -5.02 17.42
CA PRO A 82 -3.00 -3.92 16.63
C PRO A 82 -3.00 -2.57 17.35
N HIS A 83 -3.29 -2.55 18.63
CA HIS A 83 -3.37 -1.30 19.38
C HIS A 83 -2.00 -0.61 19.55
N ASP A 84 -0.91 -1.38 19.51
CA ASP A 84 0.43 -0.82 19.62
C ASP A 84 0.75 0.08 18.43
N HIS A 85 0.23 -0.24 17.27
CA HIS A 85 0.44 0.52 16.04
C HIS A 85 -0.58 1.65 15.89
N ALA A 86 -1.79 1.46 16.38
CA ALA A 86 -2.85 2.45 16.27
C ALA A 86 -2.54 3.73 17.06
N GLN A 87 -1.75 3.65 18.10
CA GLN A 87 -1.38 4.78 18.94
C GLN A 87 -0.17 5.54 18.44
N LYS A 88 0.55 5.00 17.48
CA LYS A 88 1.77 5.59 16.92
C LYS A 88 1.45 6.39 15.67
N ARG A 89 1.02 7.60 15.83
CA ARG A 89 0.74 8.49 14.70
C ARG A 89 1.92 9.41 14.41
#